data_a017913b959b236229fa103042724863
#
_entry.id   a017913b959b236229fa103042724863
#
_cell.length_a   1.000
_cell.length_b   1.000
_cell.length_c   1.000
_cell.angle_alpha   90.00
_cell.angle_beta   90.00
_cell.angle_gamma   90.00
#
_symmetry.space_group_name_H-M   'P 1'
#
loop_
_entity.id
_entity.type
_entity.pdbx_description
1 polymer ?
#
loop_
_entity_poly.entity_id
_entity_poly.type
_entity_poly.pdbx_seq_one_letter_code
_entity_poly.pdbx_strand_id
1 'polypeptide(L)'
;MKQLIFLSLLFLSSSDLFSQNANVTWGDEFKLKKGSTDLEVIHADNTGVYVKESHMALKAYFVIAATTRESASLIKLNKNLTELYHNDFNKELKGKEFDQLFFLKDKLFLLATDYSRKDKTLTLFAAEIDKNSGEQSGDWVEVTSWQKEEKGDDINYKVTYSSDSSKMVLVSSIEGKDHNNYEVRQFDANLKATAKPIAISNEFDPKTFDLEDVLYTSNGNVVMVGRIYEYEEGKKKKAKFLQFKNYNVRIYDNGGKQIKEINTDVAGKWLVSTKVVQLPVKELVLAAFYSNEKKGREINGMLVQRIDPTTGSVISTSQKDINTAMISALEDDNGDDDTDDESKKERKEREKLEKIQNDEEGFSKYMRFRKFIYTADKGLVVLAEKYDSYTYTTTSYSGSGGFGGMGRTTSTTYQVYECGDLMMSKMDAKGNVSWLQVLPKQQREVMVTDSHSGPSTGISFYSNFFAGGYNWPFYAGFGVLPGNKNINIIFNDHKKNENVLQLGQKVRKINYYGKTNCYVVALDPITGKYTRSVLFANNDVPTAMPRLGSVLGNEFYMTGKEDRMLGKTKIAIAKISLK
;
A
#
# COMPACT_ATOMS: atom_id res chain seq x y z
N MET A 1 9.88 -64.72 21.47
CA MET A 1 10.44 -63.41 21.67
C MET A 1 11.23 -62.93 20.45
N LYS A 2 10.66 -62.95 19.24
CA LYS A 2 11.32 -62.43 18.01
C LYS A 2 10.35 -61.75 17.03
N GLN A 3 9.18 -61.31 17.48
CA GLN A 3 8.18 -60.65 16.62
C GLN A 3 7.74 -59.26 17.10
N LEU A 4 8.44 -58.65 18.07
CA LEU A 4 8.05 -57.37 18.65
C LEU A 4 9.03 -56.23 18.30
N ILE A 5 10.03 -56.48 17.42
CA ILE A 5 11.03 -55.43 17.02
C ILE A 5 10.76 -54.89 15.63
N PHE A 6 9.77 -55.39 14.86
CA PHE A 6 9.52 -54.95 13.48
C PHE A 6 8.41 -53.90 13.34
N LEU A 7 7.77 -53.47 14.43
CA LEU A 7 6.68 -52.49 14.39
C LEU A 7 7.07 -51.09 14.86
N SER A 8 8.30 -50.89 15.32
CA SER A 8 8.79 -49.55 15.76
C SER A 8 9.65 -48.83 14.74
N LEU A 9 9.87 -49.39 13.55
CA LEU A 9 10.69 -48.77 12.48
C LEU A 9 9.88 -48.20 11.32
N LEU A 10 8.55 -48.21 11.40
CA LEU A 10 7.67 -47.70 10.33
C LEU A 10 6.98 -46.36 10.66
N PHE A 11 7.37 -45.69 11.75
CA PHE A 11 6.86 -44.35 12.12
C PHE A 11 7.94 -43.24 12.05
N LEU A 12 9.07 -43.52 11.44
CA LEU A 12 10.17 -42.54 11.27
C LEU A 12 10.38 -42.09 9.82
N SER A 13 9.40 -42.20 8.97
CA SER A 13 9.50 -41.70 7.59
C SER A 13 8.26 -40.91 7.22
N SER A 14 8.30 -39.64 7.45
CA SER A 14 7.80 -38.54 6.62
C SER A 14 7.63 -37.25 7.42
N SER A 15 8.65 -36.81 8.11
CA SER A 15 8.90 -35.39 8.20
C SER A 15 9.72 -35.03 6.96
N ASP A 16 9.08 -34.99 5.79
CA ASP A 16 9.56 -34.18 4.71
C ASP A 16 9.56 -32.75 5.26
N LEU A 17 10.69 -32.36 5.82
CA LEU A 17 11.06 -30.99 6.06
C LEU A 17 11.00 -30.32 4.69
N PHE A 18 9.87 -29.70 4.38
CA PHE A 18 9.73 -28.74 3.28
C PHE A 18 10.57 -27.50 3.63
N SER A 19 11.89 -27.68 3.69
CA SER A 19 12.81 -26.58 3.59
C SER A 19 12.72 -26.08 2.16
N GLN A 20 11.88 -25.08 1.91
CA GLN A 20 11.98 -24.34 0.64
C GLN A 20 13.39 -23.78 0.55
N ASN A 21 14.16 -24.22 -0.44
CA ASN A 21 15.44 -23.65 -0.75
C ASN A 21 15.23 -22.25 -1.31
N ALA A 22 15.25 -21.27 -0.42
CA ALA A 22 15.23 -19.86 -0.80
C ALA A 22 16.64 -19.46 -1.24
N ASN A 23 16.78 -18.97 -2.46
CA ASN A 23 17.99 -18.32 -2.90
C ASN A 23 17.81 -16.81 -2.76
N VAL A 24 18.57 -16.20 -1.85
CA VAL A 24 18.59 -14.75 -1.61
C VAL A 24 19.91 -14.20 -2.09
N THR A 25 19.86 -13.29 -3.04
CA THR A 25 21.06 -12.60 -3.56
C THR A 25 20.91 -11.10 -3.29
N TRP A 26 21.82 -10.53 -2.51
CA TRP A 26 21.93 -9.09 -2.33
C TRP A 26 22.86 -8.49 -3.37
N GLY A 27 22.46 -7.37 -3.95
CA GLY A 27 23.28 -6.56 -4.83
C GLY A 27 24.23 -5.64 -4.07
N ASP A 28 25.04 -4.91 -4.84
CA ASP A 28 25.91 -3.89 -4.28
C ASP A 28 25.11 -2.75 -3.65
N GLU A 29 25.69 -2.16 -2.61
CA GLU A 29 25.12 -0.99 -1.98
C GLU A 29 25.31 0.26 -2.84
N PHE A 30 24.26 1.01 -3.04
CA PHE A 30 24.30 2.31 -3.71
C PHE A 30 23.77 3.43 -2.79
N LYS A 31 24.08 4.68 -3.15
CA LYS A 31 23.72 5.85 -2.37
C LYS A 31 22.50 6.50 -2.99
N LEU A 32 21.55 6.87 -2.15
CA LEU A 32 20.42 7.68 -2.57
C LEU A 32 20.73 9.17 -2.54
N LYS A 33 19.92 9.93 -3.26
CA LYS A 33 19.99 11.39 -3.26
C LYS A 33 19.55 11.97 -1.92
N LYS A 34 20.05 13.15 -1.62
CA LYS A 34 19.59 13.86 -0.43
C LYS A 34 18.11 14.23 -0.61
N GLY A 35 17.29 13.88 0.38
CA GLY A 35 15.86 14.14 0.33
C GLY A 35 15.06 13.04 -0.39
N SER A 36 15.66 11.86 -0.59
CA SER A 36 14.91 10.68 -1.05
C SER A 36 13.77 10.34 -0.11
N THR A 37 12.61 10.12 -0.70
CA THR A 37 11.34 9.92 -0.01
C THR A 37 10.75 8.56 -0.24
N ASP A 38 11.05 7.93 -1.38
CA ASP A 38 10.52 6.62 -1.77
C ASP A 38 11.49 5.89 -2.69
N LEU A 39 11.46 4.57 -2.67
CA LEU A 39 12.24 3.69 -3.52
C LEU A 39 11.41 2.47 -3.91
N GLU A 40 11.23 2.27 -5.21
CA GLU A 40 10.39 1.22 -5.74
C GLU A 40 11.07 0.51 -6.91
N VAL A 41 11.08 -0.82 -6.89
CA VAL A 41 11.46 -1.62 -8.06
C VAL A 41 10.27 -1.65 -9.02
N ILE A 42 10.38 -0.91 -10.13
CA ILE A 42 9.27 -0.72 -11.07
C ILE A 42 9.25 -1.74 -12.21
N HIS A 43 10.41 -2.32 -12.55
CA HIS A 43 10.52 -3.30 -13.62
C HIS A 43 11.80 -4.13 -13.52
N ALA A 44 11.76 -5.35 -14.07
CA ALA A 44 12.94 -6.13 -14.36
C ALA A 44 12.77 -6.87 -15.69
N ASP A 45 13.82 -6.88 -16.49
CA ASP A 45 13.88 -7.58 -17.76
C ASP A 45 15.24 -8.27 -17.96
N ASN A 46 15.50 -8.78 -19.16
CA ASN A 46 16.79 -9.42 -19.48
C ASN A 46 17.98 -8.45 -19.49
N THR A 47 17.76 -7.14 -19.43
CA THR A 47 18.81 -6.10 -19.39
C THR A 47 19.14 -5.62 -17.99
N GLY A 48 18.26 -5.86 -17.01
CA GLY A 48 18.49 -5.49 -15.62
C GLY A 48 17.22 -5.19 -14.82
N VAL A 49 17.42 -4.56 -13.68
CA VAL A 49 16.37 -4.14 -12.74
C VAL A 49 16.30 -2.62 -12.73
N TYR A 50 15.09 -2.09 -12.82
CA TYR A 50 14.83 -0.65 -12.86
C TYR A 50 14.18 -0.22 -11.55
N VAL A 51 14.79 0.75 -10.90
CA VAL A 51 14.37 1.25 -9.59
C VAL A 51 14.06 2.74 -9.71
N LYS A 52 12.86 3.10 -9.29
CA LYS A 52 12.44 4.49 -9.14
C LYS A 52 12.86 4.99 -7.77
N GLU A 53 13.52 6.11 -7.70
CA GLU A 53 13.77 6.87 -6.48
C GLU A 53 13.01 8.19 -6.56
N SER A 54 12.03 8.40 -5.68
CA SER A 54 11.38 9.69 -5.51
C SER A 54 12.16 10.54 -4.51
N HIS A 55 12.27 11.85 -4.77
CA HIS A 55 12.96 12.77 -3.87
C HIS A 55 12.40 14.18 -3.95
N MET A 56 12.64 14.96 -2.90
CA MET A 56 12.27 16.37 -2.85
C MET A 56 13.39 17.23 -3.42
N ALA A 57 13.12 17.94 -4.51
CA ALA A 57 14.04 18.92 -5.11
C ALA A 57 13.68 20.33 -4.64
N LEU A 58 14.71 21.15 -4.39
CA LEU A 58 14.51 22.56 -4.04
C LEU A 58 14.08 23.36 -5.28
N LYS A 59 12.94 24.04 -5.17
CA LYS A 59 12.46 25.04 -6.12
C LYS A 59 12.92 26.39 -5.60
N ALA A 60 14.05 26.89 -6.07
CA ALA A 60 14.54 28.20 -5.66
C ALA A 60 13.72 29.31 -6.37
N TYR A 61 12.87 29.99 -5.63
CA TYR A 61 12.31 31.28 -6.01
C TYR A 61 12.95 32.34 -5.13
N PHE A 62 13.79 33.18 -5.71
CA PHE A 62 14.40 34.34 -5.06
C PHE A 62 14.75 34.19 -3.55
N VAL A 63 15.74 34.89 -3.10
CA VAL A 63 16.47 34.81 -1.81
C VAL A 63 15.64 34.63 -0.51
N ILE A 64 14.32 34.59 -0.55
CA ILE A 64 13.46 34.66 0.65
C ILE A 64 12.48 33.48 0.78
N ALA A 65 12.22 32.68 -0.27
CA ALA A 65 11.31 31.52 -0.17
C ALA A 65 11.78 30.36 -1.05
N ALA A 66 12.26 29.30 -0.44
CA ALA A 66 12.49 28.02 -1.11
C ALA A 66 11.23 27.16 -0.96
N THR A 67 10.61 26.78 -2.09
CA THR A 67 9.59 25.75 -2.12
C THR A 67 10.23 24.44 -2.56
N THR A 68 9.72 23.32 -2.08
CA THR A 68 10.11 21.98 -2.54
C THR A 68 9.12 21.50 -3.61
N ARG A 69 9.60 20.70 -4.53
CA ARG A 69 8.77 19.93 -5.48
C ARG A 69 9.17 18.48 -5.45
N GLU A 70 8.25 17.60 -5.76
CA GLU A 70 8.59 16.20 -6.01
C GLU A 70 9.37 16.07 -7.32
N SER A 71 10.33 15.18 -7.32
CA SER A 71 11.16 14.79 -8.45
C SER A 71 11.50 13.32 -8.34
N ALA A 72 12.06 12.76 -9.40
CA ALA A 72 12.44 11.36 -9.44
C ALA A 72 13.83 11.14 -10.03
N SER A 73 14.39 10.00 -9.74
CA SER A 73 15.54 9.43 -10.41
C SER A 73 15.23 8.02 -10.87
N LEU A 74 15.90 7.60 -11.93
CA LEU A 74 15.90 6.23 -12.40
C LEU A 74 17.27 5.61 -12.11
N ILE A 75 17.26 4.49 -11.40
CA ILE A 75 18.44 3.68 -11.14
C ILE A 75 18.29 2.38 -11.94
N LYS A 76 19.29 2.02 -12.72
CA LYS A 76 19.35 0.73 -13.39
C LYS A 76 20.44 -0.12 -12.75
N LEU A 77 20.06 -1.32 -12.38
CA LEU A 77 20.98 -2.36 -11.90
C LEU A 77 21.11 -3.44 -12.96
N ASN A 78 22.28 -4.03 -13.11
CA ASN A 78 22.49 -5.20 -13.96
C ASN A 78 21.89 -6.48 -13.33
N LYS A 79 22.04 -7.63 -13.97
CA LYS A 79 21.54 -8.93 -13.47
C LYS A 79 22.15 -9.35 -12.13
N ASN A 80 23.33 -8.83 -11.80
CA ASN A 80 24.01 -9.06 -10.52
C ASN A 80 23.64 -8.00 -9.48
N LEU A 81 22.68 -7.12 -9.78
CA LEU A 81 22.21 -6.03 -8.95
C LEU A 81 23.28 -4.97 -8.64
N THR A 82 24.26 -4.81 -9.54
CA THR A 82 25.24 -3.72 -9.51
C THR A 82 24.70 -2.53 -10.30
N GLU A 83 24.90 -1.31 -9.79
CA GLU A 83 24.43 -0.09 -10.43
C GLU A 83 25.12 0.12 -11.79
N LEU A 84 24.32 0.35 -12.82
CA LEU A 84 24.78 0.72 -14.16
C LEU A 84 24.71 2.24 -14.37
N TYR A 85 23.62 2.85 -13.93
CA TYR A 85 23.44 4.30 -13.94
C TYR A 85 22.43 4.75 -12.87
N HIS A 86 22.53 6.04 -12.51
CA HIS A 86 21.63 6.70 -11.57
C HIS A 86 21.36 8.12 -12.06
N ASN A 87 20.31 8.30 -12.85
CA ASN A 87 19.96 9.56 -13.51
C ASN A 87 18.78 10.23 -12.81
N ASP A 88 18.90 11.53 -12.53
CA ASP A 88 17.78 12.32 -12.03
C ASP A 88 17.11 13.13 -13.14
N PHE A 89 15.82 13.38 -12.96
CA PHE A 89 14.99 14.13 -13.89
C PHE A 89 14.73 15.57 -13.46
N ASN A 90 15.60 16.16 -12.62
CA ASN A 90 15.43 17.53 -12.13
C ASN A 90 15.42 18.58 -13.24
N LYS A 91 16.18 18.37 -14.31
CA LYS A 91 16.23 19.27 -15.48
C LYS A 91 14.98 19.10 -16.32
N GLU A 92 14.63 17.87 -16.60
CA GLU A 92 13.49 17.47 -17.45
C GLU A 92 12.17 17.94 -16.82
N LEU A 93 12.07 17.84 -15.48
CA LEU A 93 10.91 18.28 -14.71
C LEU A 93 10.88 19.79 -14.42
N LYS A 94 11.79 20.60 -15.02
CA LYS A 94 11.77 22.04 -14.81
C LYS A 94 10.44 22.65 -15.29
N GLY A 95 9.69 23.26 -14.37
CA GLY A 95 8.36 23.82 -14.65
C GLY A 95 7.21 22.82 -14.62
N LYS A 96 7.47 21.56 -14.29
CA LYS A 96 6.47 20.50 -14.16
C LYS A 96 6.56 19.88 -12.79
N GLU A 97 5.46 19.28 -12.35
CA GLU A 97 5.41 18.46 -11.13
C GLU A 97 5.49 16.98 -11.53
N PHE A 98 6.37 16.24 -10.87
CA PHE A 98 6.49 14.79 -11.09
C PHE A 98 5.19 14.08 -10.72
N ASP A 99 4.77 13.15 -11.55
CA ASP A 99 3.62 12.26 -11.28
C ASP A 99 4.12 10.83 -11.05
N GLN A 100 4.61 10.18 -12.10
CA GLN A 100 5.13 8.82 -11.97
C GLN A 100 6.13 8.44 -13.05
N LEU A 101 6.88 7.36 -12.78
CA LEU A 101 7.77 6.68 -13.71
C LEU A 101 7.26 5.24 -13.85
N PHE A 102 6.95 4.79 -15.07
CA PHE A 102 6.28 3.51 -15.27
C PHE A 102 6.63 2.86 -16.62
N PHE A 103 6.42 1.57 -16.67
CA PHE A 103 6.53 0.79 -17.90
C PHE A 103 5.15 0.53 -18.52
N LEU A 104 5.06 0.75 -19.83
CA LEU A 104 3.92 0.35 -20.64
C LEU A 104 4.42 -0.53 -21.77
N LYS A 105 4.11 -1.82 -21.76
CA LYS A 105 4.83 -2.85 -22.50
C LYS A 105 6.34 -2.77 -22.22
N ASP A 106 7.14 -2.53 -23.26
CA ASP A 106 8.61 -2.47 -23.15
C ASP A 106 9.15 -1.03 -23.08
N LYS A 107 8.28 -0.04 -23.04
CA LYS A 107 8.66 1.37 -23.03
C LYS A 107 8.57 1.94 -21.62
N LEU A 108 9.54 2.77 -21.27
CA LEU A 108 9.61 3.49 -20.02
C LEU A 108 9.18 4.94 -20.24
N PHE A 109 8.26 5.42 -19.42
CA PHE A 109 7.73 6.78 -19.49
C PHE A 109 7.87 7.51 -18.16
N LEU A 110 8.19 8.79 -18.27
CA LEU A 110 8.12 9.77 -17.20
C LEU A 110 6.86 10.60 -17.41
N LEU A 111 5.92 10.58 -16.45
CA LEU A 111 4.75 11.44 -16.41
C LEU A 111 4.97 12.63 -15.51
N ALA A 112 4.48 13.77 -15.95
CA ALA A 112 4.50 15.01 -15.19
C ALA A 112 3.28 15.87 -15.50
N THR A 113 2.91 16.72 -14.57
CA THR A 113 1.82 17.68 -14.74
C THR A 113 2.31 19.11 -14.72
N ASP A 114 1.56 19.98 -15.39
CA ASP A 114 1.69 21.42 -15.27
C ASP A 114 0.31 22.06 -15.13
N TYR A 115 0.19 22.99 -14.20
CA TYR A 115 -1.04 23.72 -13.96
C TYR A 115 -0.90 25.20 -14.35
N SER A 116 -1.56 25.58 -15.46
CA SER A 116 -1.70 26.97 -15.88
C SER A 116 -2.77 27.68 -15.03
N ARG A 117 -2.32 28.58 -14.14
CA ARG A 117 -3.25 29.40 -13.34
C ARG A 117 -4.06 30.37 -14.21
N LYS A 118 -3.48 30.85 -15.32
CA LYS A 118 -4.12 31.79 -16.25
C LYS A 118 -5.30 31.11 -16.95
N ASP A 119 -5.06 29.93 -17.47
CA ASP A 119 -6.04 29.21 -18.29
C ASP A 119 -6.87 28.21 -17.46
N LYS A 120 -6.56 28.08 -16.15
CA LYS A 120 -7.16 27.11 -15.23
C LYS A 120 -7.09 25.67 -15.75
N THR A 121 -6.00 25.31 -16.43
CA THR A 121 -5.84 24.04 -17.12
C THR A 121 -4.76 23.22 -16.44
N LEU A 122 -5.06 21.99 -16.09
CA LEU A 122 -4.10 20.96 -15.70
C LEU A 122 -3.76 20.15 -16.93
N THR A 123 -2.49 20.08 -17.30
CA THR A 123 -2.01 19.29 -18.43
C THR A 123 -1.11 18.16 -17.95
N LEU A 124 -1.37 16.96 -18.42
CA LEU A 124 -0.54 15.77 -18.21
C LEU A 124 0.38 15.60 -19.41
N PHE A 125 1.67 15.55 -19.14
CA PHE A 125 2.73 15.33 -20.10
C PHE A 125 3.41 13.99 -19.88
N ALA A 126 3.92 13.41 -20.96
CA ALA A 126 4.78 12.24 -20.92
C ALA A 126 6.05 12.46 -21.71
N ALA A 127 7.16 11.91 -21.25
CA ALA A 127 8.40 11.77 -22.00
C ALA A 127 8.84 10.30 -21.99
N GLU A 128 9.28 9.78 -23.14
CA GLU A 128 9.87 8.45 -23.23
C GLU A 128 11.31 8.50 -22.68
N ILE A 129 11.69 7.51 -21.88
CA ILE A 129 13.03 7.37 -21.33
C ILE A 129 13.73 6.19 -22.01
N ASP A 130 14.92 6.43 -22.55
CA ASP A 130 15.74 5.35 -23.09
C ASP A 130 16.22 4.43 -21.95
N LYS A 131 15.87 3.16 -22.03
CA LYS A 131 16.19 2.16 -21.01
C LYS A 131 17.70 1.88 -20.88
N ASN A 132 18.51 2.19 -21.90
CA ASN A 132 19.93 1.90 -21.90
C ASN A 132 20.74 3.03 -21.25
N SER A 133 20.40 4.26 -21.58
CA SER A 133 21.05 5.45 -21.04
C SER A 133 20.37 6.00 -19.77
N GLY A 134 19.08 5.74 -19.59
CA GLY A 134 18.26 6.33 -18.53
C GLY A 134 17.94 7.80 -18.76
N GLU A 135 18.15 8.31 -19.97
CA GLU A 135 17.94 9.70 -20.35
C GLU A 135 16.62 9.88 -21.11
N GLN A 136 16.07 11.07 -21.09
CA GLN A 136 14.88 11.40 -21.87
C GLN A 136 15.16 11.25 -23.37
N SER A 137 14.31 10.52 -24.06
CA SER A 137 14.35 10.30 -25.50
C SER A 137 13.27 11.14 -26.20
N GLY A 138 13.68 12.26 -26.77
CA GLY A 138 12.75 13.17 -27.45
C GLY A 138 12.11 14.21 -26.52
N ASP A 139 11.13 14.91 -27.07
CA ASP A 139 10.44 16.01 -26.37
C ASP A 139 9.27 15.50 -25.51
N TRP A 140 8.81 16.34 -24.60
CA TRP A 140 7.57 16.14 -23.88
C TRP A 140 6.37 16.13 -24.84
N VAL A 141 5.51 15.14 -24.67
CA VAL A 141 4.25 15.02 -25.42
C VAL A 141 3.10 15.28 -24.46
N GLU A 142 2.17 16.14 -24.86
CA GLU A 142 0.91 16.29 -24.14
C GLU A 142 0.08 15.01 -24.30
N VAL A 143 -0.24 14.37 -23.19
CA VAL A 143 -1.11 13.18 -23.14
C VAL A 143 -2.56 13.63 -23.14
N THR A 144 -2.88 14.59 -22.27
CA THR A 144 -4.23 15.14 -22.12
C THR A 144 -4.21 16.41 -21.26
N SER A 145 -5.31 17.16 -21.34
CA SER A 145 -5.53 18.33 -20.50
C SER A 145 -6.97 18.39 -20.00
N TRP A 146 -7.16 19.04 -18.86
CA TRP A 146 -8.44 19.29 -18.23
C TRP A 146 -8.54 20.75 -17.82
N GLN A 147 -9.66 21.37 -18.08
CA GLN A 147 -9.92 22.76 -17.73
C GLN A 147 -10.94 22.82 -16.59
N LYS A 148 -10.65 23.60 -15.55
CA LYS A 148 -11.60 23.92 -14.49
C LYS A 148 -12.65 24.88 -15.02
N GLU A 149 -13.90 24.62 -14.75
CA GLU A 149 -15.00 25.52 -15.07
C GLU A 149 -15.01 26.69 -14.09
N GLU A 150 -14.96 26.36 -12.79
CA GLU A 150 -14.93 27.35 -11.73
C GLU A 150 -13.58 27.44 -11.03
N LYS A 151 -13.34 28.53 -10.32
CA LYS A 151 -12.08 28.72 -9.56
C LYS A 151 -11.91 27.71 -8.41
N GLY A 152 -13.02 27.26 -7.87
CA GLY A 152 -13.08 26.35 -6.71
C GLY A 152 -13.05 24.87 -7.08
N ASP A 153 -13.10 24.53 -8.37
CA ASP A 153 -13.06 23.14 -8.80
C ASP A 153 -11.69 22.52 -8.56
N ASP A 154 -11.67 21.23 -8.24
CA ASP A 154 -10.46 20.43 -8.19
C ASP A 154 -10.44 19.39 -9.31
N ILE A 155 -9.27 19.20 -9.93
CA ILE A 155 -9.05 18.20 -10.95
C ILE A 155 -8.22 17.09 -10.31
N ASN A 156 -8.80 15.89 -10.26
CA ASN A 156 -8.12 14.69 -9.82
C ASN A 156 -8.12 13.66 -10.94
N TYR A 157 -7.11 12.80 -10.97
CA TYR A 157 -7.08 11.68 -11.90
C TYR A 157 -6.36 10.48 -11.29
N LYS A 158 -6.70 9.32 -11.77
CA LYS A 158 -6.07 8.05 -11.42
C LYS A 158 -5.62 7.33 -12.68
N VAL A 159 -4.37 6.89 -12.67
CA VAL A 159 -3.80 6.07 -13.74
C VAL A 159 -4.02 4.61 -13.39
N THR A 160 -4.54 3.84 -14.33
CA THR A 160 -4.62 2.38 -14.26
C THR A 160 -4.18 1.78 -15.59
N TYR A 161 -3.97 0.47 -15.62
CA TYR A 161 -3.48 -0.23 -16.82
C TYR A 161 -4.40 -1.39 -17.15
N SER A 162 -4.45 -1.75 -18.44
CA SER A 162 -5.09 -3.00 -18.84
C SER A 162 -4.32 -4.20 -18.23
N SER A 163 -5.00 -5.32 -18.06
CA SER A 163 -4.44 -6.54 -17.45
C SER A 163 -3.19 -7.07 -18.18
N ASP A 164 -3.06 -6.78 -19.47
CA ASP A 164 -1.91 -7.13 -20.30
C ASP A 164 -0.86 -6.00 -20.40
N SER A 165 -1.03 -4.91 -19.64
CA SER A 165 -0.19 -3.71 -19.66
C SER A 165 -0.02 -3.09 -21.06
N SER A 166 -0.95 -3.36 -21.99
CA SER A 166 -0.90 -2.83 -23.36
C SER A 166 -1.51 -1.45 -23.51
N LYS A 167 -2.33 -1.03 -22.53
CA LYS A 167 -3.05 0.24 -22.53
C LYS A 167 -2.91 0.92 -21.17
N MET A 168 -2.78 2.22 -21.21
CA MET A 168 -2.97 3.11 -20.06
C MET A 168 -4.40 3.65 -20.07
N VAL A 169 -5.04 3.68 -18.93
CA VAL A 169 -6.38 4.21 -18.74
C VAL A 169 -6.33 5.28 -17.67
N LEU A 170 -6.79 6.48 -17.99
CA LEU A 170 -6.96 7.57 -17.06
C LEU A 170 -8.44 7.69 -16.68
N VAL A 171 -8.72 7.69 -15.39
CA VAL A 171 -10.02 8.08 -14.87
C VAL A 171 -9.83 9.41 -14.16
N SER A 172 -10.44 10.45 -14.68
CA SER A 172 -10.34 11.80 -14.14
C SER A 172 -11.68 12.24 -13.55
N SER A 173 -11.62 13.09 -12.54
CA SER A 173 -12.77 13.80 -11.99
C SER A 173 -12.51 15.30 -12.01
N ILE A 174 -13.57 16.05 -12.30
CA ILE A 174 -13.66 17.46 -12.00
C ILE A 174 -14.61 17.56 -10.80
N GLU A 175 -14.06 17.91 -9.67
CA GLU A 175 -14.76 17.98 -8.40
C GLU A 175 -15.20 19.41 -8.17
N GLY A 176 -16.49 19.65 -8.39
CA GLY A 176 -17.15 20.92 -8.18
C GLY A 176 -17.84 21.03 -6.82
N LYS A 177 -18.41 22.19 -6.56
CA LYS A 177 -19.14 22.44 -5.31
C LYS A 177 -20.43 21.62 -5.18
N ASP A 178 -21.11 21.40 -6.31
CA ASP A 178 -22.45 20.82 -6.35
C ASP A 178 -22.46 19.39 -6.91
N HIS A 179 -21.52 19.06 -7.81
CA HIS A 179 -21.39 17.72 -8.39
C HIS A 179 -19.97 17.43 -8.86
N ASN A 180 -19.64 16.15 -8.90
CA ASN A 180 -18.41 15.61 -9.47
C ASN A 180 -18.73 14.89 -10.77
N ASN A 181 -17.95 15.17 -11.82
CA ASN A 181 -18.04 14.52 -13.11
C ASN A 181 -16.81 13.65 -13.32
N TYR A 182 -17.01 12.45 -13.86
CA TYR A 182 -15.93 11.51 -14.16
C TYR A 182 -15.83 11.27 -15.66
N GLU A 183 -14.60 11.15 -16.12
CA GLU A 183 -14.27 10.85 -17.51
C GLU A 183 -13.21 9.77 -17.59
N VAL A 184 -13.32 8.89 -18.57
CA VAL A 184 -12.35 7.82 -18.83
C VAL A 184 -11.67 8.06 -20.17
N ARG A 185 -10.35 8.05 -20.20
CA ARG A 185 -9.51 8.17 -21.40
C ARG A 185 -8.60 6.97 -21.53
N GLN A 186 -8.45 6.47 -22.76
CA GLN A 186 -7.66 5.29 -23.04
C GLN A 186 -6.54 5.63 -24.00
N PHE A 187 -5.35 5.09 -23.73
CA PHE A 187 -4.14 5.32 -24.51
C PHE A 187 -3.46 3.99 -24.85
N ASP A 188 -2.91 3.90 -26.05
CA ASP A 188 -2.08 2.76 -26.47
C ASP A 188 -0.68 2.79 -25.83
N ALA A 189 0.17 1.83 -26.17
CA ALA A 189 1.55 1.73 -25.67
C ALA A 189 2.47 2.87 -26.15
N ASN A 190 2.03 3.75 -27.05
CA ASN A 190 2.72 4.96 -27.48
C ASN A 190 2.09 6.22 -26.88
N LEU A 191 1.20 6.07 -25.90
CA LEU A 191 0.42 7.13 -25.27
C LEU A 191 -0.46 7.93 -26.24
N LYS A 192 -0.87 7.32 -27.33
CA LYS A 192 -1.85 7.88 -28.25
C LYS A 192 -3.26 7.48 -27.83
N ALA A 193 -4.17 8.44 -27.81
CA ALA A 193 -5.56 8.20 -27.48
C ALA A 193 -6.15 7.15 -28.46
N THR A 194 -6.73 6.08 -27.93
CA THR A 194 -7.34 4.99 -28.73
C THR A 194 -8.81 5.24 -29.03
N ALA A 195 -9.45 6.13 -28.27
CA ALA A 195 -10.85 6.50 -28.44
C ALA A 195 -11.07 7.94 -27.95
N LYS A 196 -12.24 8.49 -28.25
CA LYS A 196 -12.69 9.75 -27.65
C LYS A 196 -12.87 9.57 -26.13
N PRO A 197 -12.70 10.63 -25.35
CA PRO A 197 -13.02 10.60 -23.91
C PRO A 197 -14.44 10.09 -23.68
N ILE A 198 -14.59 9.27 -22.67
CA ILE A 198 -15.86 8.64 -22.29
C ILE A 198 -16.35 9.33 -21.02
N ALA A 199 -17.37 10.16 -21.13
CA ALA A 199 -18.02 10.74 -19.96
C ALA A 199 -18.87 9.68 -19.26
N ILE A 200 -18.71 9.56 -17.94
CA ILE A 200 -19.57 8.73 -17.09
C ILE A 200 -20.93 9.42 -16.97
N SER A 201 -22.00 8.68 -17.23
CA SER A 201 -23.35 9.24 -17.34
C SER A 201 -23.98 9.74 -16.05
N ASN A 202 -23.40 9.41 -14.91
CA ASN A 202 -23.90 9.82 -13.61
C ASN A 202 -23.21 11.09 -13.10
N GLU A 203 -23.97 11.93 -12.43
CA GLU A 203 -23.46 12.97 -11.56
C GLU A 203 -23.36 12.45 -10.12
N PHE A 204 -22.33 12.88 -9.41
CA PHE A 204 -22.05 12.44 -8.05
C PHE A 204 -22.03 13.65 -7.12
N ASP A 205 -22.78 13.59 -6.03
CA ASP A 205 -22.73 14.62 -4.99
C ASP A 205 -21.39 14.52 -4.23
N PRO A 206 -20.52 15.55 -4.28
CA PRO A 206 -19.19 15.54 -3.67
C PRO A 206 -19.22 15.38 -2.15
N LYS A 207 -20.35 15.61 -1.51
CA LYS A 207 -20.50 15.48 -0.05
C LYS A 207 -20.89 14.08 0.38
N THR A 208 -21.59 13.35 -0.49
CA THR A 208 -22.19 12.05 -0.15
C THR A 208 -21.58 10.88 -0.91
N PHE A 209 -20.69 11.16 -1.87
CA PHE A 209 -19.98 10.15 -2.63
C PHE A 209 -18.47 10.42 -2.63
N ASP A 210 -17.69 9.41 -2.26
CA ASP A 210 -16.23 9.41 -2.32
C ASP A 210 -15.75 8.21 -3.17
N LEU A 211 -14.99 8.47 -4.24
CA LEU A 211 -14.47 7.43 -5.11
C LEU A 211 -13.28 6.74 -4.46
N GLU A 212 -13.44 5.48 -4.08
CA GLU A 212 -12.38 4.69 -3.44
C GLU A 212 -11.48 3.98 -4.46
N ASP A 213 -12.09 3.34 -5.47
CA ASP A 213 -11.32 2.58 -6.45
C ASP A 213 -11.97 2.57 -7.83
N VAL A 214 -11.15 2.37 -8.85
CA VAL A 214 -11.58 2.20 -10.24
C VAL A 214 -10.87 1.01 -10.84
N LEU A 215 -11.63 0.15 -11.49
CA LEU A 215 -11.11 -1.01 -12.22
C LEU A 215 -11.52 -0.90 -13.69
N TYR A 216 -10.54 -1.06 -14.58
CA TYR A 216 -10.80 -1.21 -16.02
C TYR A 216 -10.74 -2.69 -16.37
N THR A 217 -11.85 -3.22 -16.83
CA THR A 217 -12.01 -4.66 -17.09
C THR A 217 -11.48 -5.07 -18.46
N SER A 218 -11.16 -6.34 -18.64
CA SER A 218 -10.62 -6.86 -19.90
C SER A 218 -11.60 -6.76 -21.09
N ASN A 219 -12.91 -6.60 -20.83
CA ASN A 219 -13.92 -6.36 -21.86
C ASN A 219 -14.20 -4.86 -22.11
N GLY A 220 -13.43 -3.97 -21.48
CA GLY A 220 -13.52 -2.53 -21.69
C GLY A 220 -14.53 -1.80 -20.83
N ASN A 221 -15.17 -2.47 -19.86
CA ASN A 221 -16.06 -1.83 -18.93
C ASN A 221 -15.27 -1.13 -17.82
N VAL A 222 -15.84 -0.07 -17.27
CA VAL A 222 -15.32 0.65 -16.11
C VAL A 222 -16.13 0.27 -14.88
N VAL A 223 -15.46 -0.14 -13.82
CA VAL A 223 -16.07 -0.44 -12.53
C VAL A 223 -15.61 0.59 -11.53
N MET A 224 -16.51 1.37 -10.99
CA MET A 224 -16.26 2.37 -9.96
C MET A 224 -16.74 1.84 -8.61
N VAL A 225 -15.89 1.94 -7.60
CA VAL A 225 -16.23 1.61 -6.21
C VAL A 225 -16.22 2.89 -5.41
N GLY A 226 -17.35 3.26 -4.87
CA GLY A 226 -17.51 4.47 -4.08
C GLY A 226 -18.04 4.20 -2.68
N ARG A 227 -17.72 5.09 -1.77
CA ARG A 227 -18.33 5.18 -0.45
C ARG A 227 -19.50 6.12 -0.51
N ILE A 228 -20.63 5.67 -0.02
CA ILE A 228 -21.84 6.51 0.12
C ILE A 228 -21.94 6.97 1.57
N TYR A 229 -22.20 8.26 1.74
CA TYR A 229 -22.43 8.91 3.02
C TYR A 229 -23.86 9.46 3.09
N GLU A 230 -24.42 9.51 4.27
CA GLU A 230 -25.73 10.13 4.52
C GLU A 230 -25.64 11.13 5.68
N TYR A 231 -26.51 12.15 5.63
CA TYR A 231 -26.59 13.11 6.72
C TYR A 231 -27.45 12.56 7.86
N GLU A 232 -26.89 12.45 9.05
CA GLU A 232 -27.68 12.24 10.27
C GLU A 232 -27.91 13.56 10.99
N GLU A 233 -29.12 13.76 11.51
CA GLU A 233 -29.40 14.90 12.37
C GLU A 233 -28.75 14.72 13.72
N GLY A 234 -27.89 15.68 14.11
CA GLY A 234 -27.28 15.68 15.42
C GLY A 234 -28.30 15.92 16.53
N LYS A 235 -27.97 15.48 17.76
CA LYS A 235 -28.79 15.71 18.99
C LYS A 235 -29.15 17.19 19.25
N LYS A 236 -28.40 18.11 18.69
CA LYS A 236 -28.71 19.55 18.61
C LYS A 236 -29.23 19.80 17.18
N LYS A 237 -30.45 20.24 17.04
CA LYS A 237 -31.24 20.48 15.79
C LYS A 237 -30.51 21.22 14.63
N LYS A 238 -29.24 21.56 14.73
CA LYS A 238 -28.46 22.29 13.72
C LYS A 238 -27.17 21.60 13.26
N ALA A 239 -26.76 20.50 13.88
CA ALA A 239 -25.54 19.81 13.46
C ALA A 239 -25.90 18.61 12.58
N LYS A 240 -25.59 18.68 11.30
CA LYS A 240 -25.66 17.56 10.36
C LYS A 240 -24.26 16.93 10.30
N PHE A 241 -24.19 15.64 10.55
CA PHE A 241 -22.96 14.86 10.43
C PHE A 241 -23.07 13.92 9.24
N LEU A 242 -22.02 13.82 8.45
CA LEU A 242 -21.90 12.79 7.43
C LEU A 242 -21.52 11.48 8.10
N GLN A 243 -22.30 10.44 7.83
CA GLN A 243 -22.00 9.08 8.27
C GLN A 243 -21.88 8.17 7.06
N PHE A 244 -20.91 7.26 7.12
CA PHE A 244 -20.78 6.20 6.13
C PHE A 244 -22.05 5.33 6.13
N LYS A 245 -22.58 5.10 4.94
CA LYS A 245 -23.79 4.29 4.75
C LYS A 245 -23.46 2.91 4.20
N ASN A 246 -22.90 2.86 3.02
CA ASN A 246 -22.54 1.63 2.33
C ASN A 246 -21.49 1.88 1.24
N TYR A 247 -20.93 0.81 0.72
CA TYR A 247 -20.21 0.85 -0.54
C TYR A 247 -21.17 0.66 -1.71
N ASN A 248 -20.85 1.35 -2.79
CA ASN A 248 -21.60 1.31 -4.03
C ASN A 248 -20.66 0.90 -5.17
N VAL A 249 -21.01 -0.14 -5.91
CA VAL A 249 -20.26 -0.60 -7.08
C VAL A 249 -21.09 -0.29 -8.33
N ARG A 250 -20.56 0.54 -9.21
CA ARG A 250 -21.19 0.89 -10.48
C ARG A 250 -20.38 0.37 -11.64
N ILE A 251 -21.04 -0.26 -12.58
CA ILE A 251 -20.45 -0.81 -13.79
C ILE A 251 -20.95 0.00 -14.98
N TYR A 252 -20.03 0.50 -15.77
CA TYR A 252 -20.29 1.28 -16.99
C TYR A 252 -19.74 0.54 -18.20
N ASP A 253 -20.46 0.61 -19.30
CA ASP A 253 -19.98 0.11 -20.59
C ASP A 253 -18.85 1.00 -21.14
N ASN A 254 -18.30 0.59 -22.27
CA ASN A 254 -17.24 1.34 -22.96
C ASN A 254 -17.71 2.66 -23.58
N GLY A 255 -18.98 3.00 -23.49
CA GLY A 255 -19.57 4.29 -23.86
C GLY A 255 -19.89 5.19 -22.64
N GLY A 256 -19.59 4.74 -21.41
CA GLY A 256 -19.84 5.49 -20.19
C GLY A 256 -21.27 5.39 -19.66
N LYS A 257 -22.11 4.54 -20.30
CA LYS A 257 -23.48 4.29 -19.85
C LYS A 257 -23.48 3.29 -18.69
N GLN A 258 -24.19 3.60 -17.62
CA GLN A 258 -24.34 2.68 -16.50
C GLN A 258 -25.07 1.41 -16.90
N ILE A 259 -24.40 0.27 -16.76
CA ILE A 259 -24.98 -1.06 -16.96
C ILE A 259 -25.70 -1.50 -15.68
N LYS A 260 -25.01 -1.33 -14.51
CA LYS A 260 -25.51 -1.83 -13.23
C LYS A 260 -25.00 -0.98 -12.07
N GLU A 261 -25.83 -0.92 -11.06
CA GLU A 261 -25.47 -0.44 -9.73
C GLU A 261 -25.73 -1.55 -8.71
N ILE A 262 -24.74 -1.79 -7.86
CA ILE A 262 -24.80 -2.79 -6.81
C ILE A 262 -24.55 -2.07 -5.49
N ASN A 263 -25.58 -2.00 -4.68
CA ASN A 263 -25.46 -1.57 -3.31
C ASN A 263 -25.04 -2.77 -2.47
N THR A 264 -23.97 -2.61 -1.74
CA THR A 264 -23.45 -3.65 -0.86
C THR A 264 -24.16 -3.67 0.49
N ASP A 265 -25.43 -3.25 0.50
CA ASP A 265 -26.25 -3.31 1.70
C ASP A 265 -26.59 -4.78 1.98
N VAL A 266 -26.02 -5.31 3.04
CA VAL A 266 -26.33 -6.65 3.52
C VAL A 266 -27.21 -6.49 4.76
N ALA A 267 -28.45 -6.88 4.66
CA ALA A 267 -29.47 -6.70 5.70
C ALA A 267 -28.93 -7.05 7.11
N GLY A 268 -28.91 -6.07 8.00
CA GLY A 268 -28.45 -6.22 9.38
C GLY A 268 -26.94 -6.29 9.57
N LYS A 269 -26.14 -5.96 8.53
CA LYS A 269 -24.67 -5.93 8.60
C LYS A 269 -24.12 -4.65 8.00
N TRP A 270 -23.00 -4.18 8.54
CA TRP A 270 -22.31 -2.97 8.09
C TRP A 270 -20.94 -3.32 7.53
N LEU A 271 -20.70 -2.94 6.28
CA LEU A 271 -19.41 -3.18 5.65
C LEU A 271 -18.35 -2.23 6.22
N VAL A 272 -17.22 -2.79 6.56
CA VAL A 272 -16.09 -2.07 7.20
C VAL A 272 -15.02 -1.73 6.19
N SER A 273 -14.76 -2.61 5.25
CA SER A 273 -13.76 -2.44 4.19
C SER A 273 -14.15 -3.29 3.00
N THR A 274 -13.93 -2.77 1.80
CA THR A 274 -14.18 -3.50 0.55
C THR A 274 -13.00 -3.45 -0.38
N LYS A 275 -12.92 -4.45 -1.25
CA LYS A 275 -12.01 -4.47 -2.39
C LYS A 275 -12.66 -5.20 -3.56
N VAL A 276 -12.56 -4.61 -4.74
CA VAL A 276 -12.98 -5.25 -5.99
C VAL A 276 -11.75 -5.63 -6.80
N VAL A 277 -11.75 -6.85 -7.33
CA VAL A 277 -10.71 -7.34 -8.22
C VAL A 277 -11.34 -8.05 -9.41
N GLN A 278 -10.67 -8.02 -10.56
CA GLN A 278 -11.04 -8.84 -11.71
C GLN A 278 -10.21 -10.13 -11.71
N LEU A 279 -10.90 -11.26 -11.81
CA LEU A 279 -10.24 -12.56 -11.98
C LEU A 279 -9.81 -12.78 -13.44
N PRO A 280 -8.80 -13.63 -13.70
CA PRO A 280 -8.42 -14.03 -15.06
C PRO A 280 -9.57 -14.63 -15.87
N VAL A 281 -10.58 -15.21 -15.22
CA VAL A 281 -11.82 -15.72 -15.84
C VAL A 281 -12.82 -14.61 -16.21
N LYS A 282 -12.40 -13.34 -16.16
CA LYS A 282 -13.16 -12.14 -16.46
C LYS A 282 -14.29 -11.79 -15.47
N GLU A 283 -14.48 -12.54 -14.40
CA GLU A 283 -15.44 -12.19 -13.36
C GLU A 283 -14.86 -11.15 -12.39
N LEU A 284 -15.74 -10.36 -11.80
CA LEU A 284 -15.40 -9.48 -10.69
C LEU A 284 -15.62 -10.20 -9.36
N VAL A 285 -14.74 -9.97 -8.42
CA VAL A 285 -14.93 -10.37 -7.04
C VAL A 285 -14.95 -9.14 -6.16
N LEU A 286 -16.04 -8.94 -5.46
CA LEU A 286 -16.16 -8.00 -4.35
C LEU A 286 -15.91 -8.77 -3.05
N ALA A 287 -14.84 -8.45 -2.35
CA ALA A 287 -14.61 -8.91 -0.99
C ALA A 287 -14.87 -7.77 -0.02
N ALA A 288 -15.54 -8.07 1.09
CA ALA A 288 -15.86 -7.09 2.12
C ALA A 288 -15.73 -7.70 3.51
N PHE A 289 -15.23 -6.93 4.46
CA PHE A 289 -15.41 -7.20 5.87
C PHE A 289 -16.69 -6.55 6.37
N TYR A 290 -17.37 -7.17 7.32
CA TYR A 290 -18.59 -6.62 7.91
C TYR A 290 -18.57 -6.69 9.44
N SER A 291 -19.31 -5.75 10.04
CA SER A 291 -19.67 -5.74 11.44
C SER A 291 -21.18 -6.00 11.59
N ASN A 292 -21.58 -6.61 12.70
CA ASN A 292 -22.99 -6.78 13.08
C ASN A 292 -23.57 -5.52 13.73
N GLU A 293 -22.72 -4.52 14.03
CA GLU A 293 -23.12 -3.26 14.67
C GLU A 293 -22.79 -2.05 13.79
N LYS A 294 -23.70 -1.06 13.73
CA LYS A 294 -23.56 0.14 12.88
C LYS A 294 -22.31 0.98 13.18
N LYS A 295 -21.79 0.93 14.38
CA LYS A 295 -20.55 1.59 14.81
C LYS A 295 -19.62 0.61 15.48
N GLY A 296 -19.79 -0.67 15.18
CA GLY A 296 -18.95 -1.72 15.73
C GLY A 296 -17.50 -1.54 15.28
N ARG A 297 -16.60 -1.68 16.24
CA ARG A 297 -15.15 -1.66 15.98
C ARG A 297 -14.64 -3.05 15.58
N GLU A 298 -15.52 -4.03 15.64
CA GLU A 298 -15.21 -5.43 15.44
C GLU A 298 -15.61 -5.89 14.05
N ILE A 299 -14.73 -6.66 13.43
CA ILE A 299 -15.04 -7.39 12.22
C ILE A 299 -15.68 -8.71 12.62
N ASN A 300 -16.96 -8.88 12.31
CA ASN A 300 -17.70 -10.09 12.63
C ASN A 300 -17.69 -11.12 11.50
N GLY A 301 -17.25 -10.71 10.29
CA GLY A 301 -17.17 -11.66 9.19
C GLY A 301 -16.65 -11.07 7.89
N MET A 302 -16.56 -11.95 6.90
CA MET A 302 -16.18 -11.64 5.54
C MET A 302 -17.30 -12.03 4.59
N LEU A 303 -17.65 -11.12 3.69
CA LEU A 303 -18.57 -11.31 2.57
C LEU A 303 -17.78 -11.35 1.29
N VAL A 304 -18.18 -12.22 0.39
CA VAL A 304 -17.62 -12.25 -0.96
C VAL A 304 -18.72 -12.45 -1.98
N GLN A 305 -18.71 -11.60 -3.01
CA GLN A 305 -19.63 -11.69 -4.14
C GLN A 305 -18.85 -11.84 -5.43
N ARG A 306 -19.25 -12.79 -6.25
CA ARG A 306 -18.80 -12.91 -7.64
C ARG A 306 -19.84 -12.23 -8.52
N ILE A 307 -19.37 -11.43 -9.46
CA ILE A 307 -20.21 -10.56 -10.29
C ILE A 307 -19.77 -10.74 -11.74
N ASP A 308 -20.75 -10.93 -12.61
CA ASP A 308 -20.53 -10.86 -14.07
C ASP A 308 -20.33 -9.39 -14.47
N PRO A 309 -19.15 -8.99 -14.96
CA PRO A 309 -18.89 -7.60 -15.32
C PRO A 309 -19.67 -7.13 -16.55
N THR A 310 -20.23 -8.04 -17.34
CA THR A 310 -21.00 -7.70 -18.55
C THR A 310 -22.43 -7.31 -18.19
N THR A 311 -23.05 -8.09 -17.33
CA THR A 311 -24.47 -7.89 -16.95
C THR A 311 -24.63 -7.19 -15.59
N GLY A 312 -23.58 -7.15 -14.77
CA GLY A 312 -23.62 -6.70 -13.39
C GLY A 312 -24.38 -7.66 -12.47
N SER A 313 -24.68 -8.87 -12.94
CA SER A 313 -25.41 -9.86 -12.13
C SER A 313 -24.52 -10.48 -11.09
N VAL A 314 -25.02 -10.59 -9.85
CA VAL A 314 -24.33 -11.34 -8.80
C VAL A 314 -24.49 -12.83 -9.09
N ILE A 315 -23.36 -13.49 -9.40
CA ILE A 315 -23.29 -14.92 -9.71
C ILE A 315 -23.43 -15.75 -8.44
N SER A 316 -22.72 -15.33 -7.40
CA SER A 316 -22.76 -15.99 -6.09
C SER A 316 -22.43 -15.01 -4.97
N THR A 317 -22.99 -15.27 -3.80
CA THR A 317 -22.66 -14.56 -2.56
C THR A 317 -22.26 -15.61 -1.53
N SER A 318 -21.13 -15.42 -0.89
CA SER A 318 -20.63 -16.24 0.19
C SER A 318 -20.31 -15.40 1.41
N GLN A 319 -20.60 -15.93 2.58
CA GLN A 319 -20.39 -15.24 3.84
C GLN A 319 -19.74 -16.21 4.83
N LYS A 320 -18.76 -15.70 5.57
CA LYS A 320 -18.09 -16.44 6.63
C LYS A 320 -17.99 -15.55 7.86
N ASP A 321 -18.59 -16.01 8.96
CA ASP A 321 -18.40 -15.35 10.25
C ASP A 321 -16.96 -15.55 10.72
N ILE A 322 -16.36 -14.49 11.23
CA ILE A 322 -15.03 -14.49 11.83
C ILE A 322 -15.26 -14.36 13.33
N ASN A 323 -14.69 -15.27 14.09
CA ASN A 323 -14.69 -15.17 15.54
C ASN A 323 -13.79 -14.00 15.93
N THR A 324 -14.40 -12.90 16.39
CA THR A 324 -13.70 -11.68 16.79
C THR A 324 -12.75 -11.91 17.95
N ALA A 325 -13.03 -12.88 18.82
CA ALA A 325 -12.07 -13.32 19.84
C ALA A 325 -10.74 -13.79 19.23
N MET A 326 -10.75 -14.27 17.99
CA MET A 326 -9.52 -14.64 17.27
C MET A 326 -8.69 -13.43 16.84
N ILE A 327 -9.30 -12.25 16.70
CA ILE A 327 -8.63 -11.02 16.26
C ILE A 327 -8.37 -10.08 17.45
N SER A 328 -9.26 -10.06 18.45
CA SER A 328 -9.21 -9.15 19.61
C SER A 328 -8.44 -9.70 20.81
N ALA A 329 -8.20 -11.01 20.90
CA ALA A 329 -7.46 -11.62 22.01
C ALA A 329 -6.02 -11.09 22.21
N LEU A 330 -5.57 -10.19 21.34
CA LEU A 330 -4.24 -9.54 21.40
C LEU A 330 -4.28 -8.12 21.97
N GLU A 331 -5.48 -7.56 22.24
CA GLU A 331 -5.60 -6.21 22.80
C GLU A 331 -5.43 -6.20 24.33
N ASP A 332 -5.65 -7.32 24.98
CA ASP A 332 -5.64 -7.42 26.46
C ASP A 332 -4.27 -7.76 27.07
N ASP A 333 -3.24 -8.07 26.27
CA ASP A 333 -1.91 -8.34 26.82
C ASP A 333 -1.11 -7.01 27.03
N ASN A 334 -1.70 -6.09 27.80
CA ASN A 334 -0.97 -5.00 28.46
C ASN A 334 -0.06 -5.54 29.60
N GLY A 335 0.17 -6.83 29.60
CA GLY A 335 1.04 -7.52 30.53
C GLY A 335 2.48 -7.11 30.31
N ASP A 336 2.95 -6.30 31.24
CA ASP A 336 4.33 -6.26 31.74
C ASP A 336 5.37 -6.56 30.66
N ASP A 337 5.69 -5.57 29.85
CA ASP A 337 6.66 -5.82 28.83
C ASP A 337 7.71 -4.73 28.66
N ASP A 338 8.92 -5.18 28.56
CA ASP A 338 10.14 -4.53 28.13
C ASP A 338 9.94 -3.57 26.90
N THR A 339 8.97 -2.66 26.99
CA THR A 339 8.84 -1.48 26.14
C THR A 339 9.64 -0.36 26.78
N ASP A 340 10.95 -0.60 26.90
CA ASP A 340 11.88 0.37 27.46
C ASP A 340 11.98 1.69 26.66
N ASP A 341 11.30 1.78 25.51
CA ASP A 341 11.42 2.93 24.61
C ASP A 341 10.18 3.83 24.50
N GLU A 342 9.01 3.44 25.04
CA GLU A 342 7.82 4.30 25.03
C GLU A 342 7.62 4.96 26.40
N SER A 343 7.78 6.29 26.46
CA SER A 343 7.54 7.03 27.70
C SER A 343 6.05 7.01 28.10
N LYS A 344 5.75 7.10 29.42
CA LYS A 344 4.35 7.23 29.91
C LYS A 344 3.57 8.37 29.25
N LYS A 345 4.27 9.40 28.77
CA LYS A 345 3.69 10.55 28.09
C LYS A 345 3.29 10.20 26.67
N GLU A 346 4.14 9.48 25.94
CA GLU A 346 3.87 8.99 24.58
C GLU A 346 2.68 8.04 24.56
N ARG A 347 2.60 7.12 25.54
CA ARG A 347 1.46 6.22 25.69
C ARG A 347 0.14 6.97 25.93
N LYS A 348 0.14 8.00 26.82
CA LYS A 348 -1.06 8.82 27.06
C LYS A 348 -1.46 9.65 25.85
N GLU A 349 -0.49 10.17 25.10
CA GLU A 349 -0.78 10.91 23.86
C GLU A 349 -1.31 9.98 22.77
N ARG A 350 -0.76 8.77 22.65
CA ARG A 350 -1.28 7.71 21.78
C ARG A 350 -2.72 7.34 22.11
N GLU A 351 -3.00 7.01 23.40
CA GLU A 351 -4.35 6.69 23.87
C GLU A 351 -5.36 7.83 23.61
N LYS A 352 -4.91 9.09 23.78
CA LYS A 352 -5.73 10.26 23.49
C LYS A 352 -6.00 10.43 21.99
N LEU A 353 -4.99 10.22 21.15
CA LEU A 353 -5.11 10.30 19.69
C LEU A 353 -5.94 9.14 19.14
N GLU A 354 -5.75 7.93 19.66
CA GLU A 354 -6.61 6.78 19.35
C GLU A 354 -8.08 7.08 19.69
N LYS A 355 -8.33 7.76 20.79
CA LYS A 355 -9.68 8.16 21.19
C LYS A 355 -10.27 9.22 20.27
N ILE A 356 -9.47 10.20 19.82
CA ILE A 356 -9.90 11.23 18.85
C ILE A 356 -10.15 10.60 17.47
N GLN A 357 -9.24 9.78 16.96
CA GLN A 357 -9.41 9.08 15.69
C GLN A 357 -10.56 8.07 15.72
N ASN A 358 -10.85 7.50 16.91
CA ASN A 358 -11.98 6.61 17.10
C ASN A 358 -13.33 7.33 16.95
N ASP A 359 -13.37 8.62 17.24
CA ASP A 359 -14.59 9.41 17.10
C ASP A 359 -14.80 9.93 15.67
N GLU A 360 -13.75 10.01 14.84
CA GLU A 360 -13.81 10.56 13.47
C GLU A 360 -13.85 9.50 12.35
N GLU A 361 -13.21 8.33 12.50
CA GLU A 361 -13.06 7.32 11.44
C GLU A 361 -13.65 5.94 11.77
N GLY A 362 -14.80 5.85 12.29
CA GLY A 362 -15.44 4.67 12.91
C GLY A 362 -15.29 3.27 12.30
N PHE A 363 -14.73 3.01 11.11
CA PHE A 363 -14.92 1.74 10.40
C PHE A 363 -13.70 1.01 9.84
N SER A 364 -12.57 1.62 9.60
CA SER A 364 -11.48 0.95 8.86
C SER A 364 -10.28 0.50 9.68
N LYS A 365 -10.35 0.53 10.99
CA LYS A 365 -9.17 0.48 11.86
C LYS A 365 -8.38 -0.82 11.86
N TYR A 366 -9.02 -1.95 11.72
CA TYR A 366 -8.41 -3.21 12.15
C TYR A 366 -7.95 -4.12 11.03
N MET A 367 -8.65 -4.22 9.90
CA MET A 367 -8.25 -5.10 8.82
C MET A 367 -8.34 -4.41 7.46
N ARG A 368 -7.26 -4.47 6.71
CA ARG A 368 -7.20 -3.97 5.33
C ARG A 368 -6.84 -5.09 4.38
N PHE A 369 -7.58 -5.20 3.29
CA PHE A 369 -7.21 -6.10 2.20
C PHE A 369 -5.88 -5.66 1.59
N ARG A 370 -4.96 -6.61 1.45
CA ARG A 370 -3.61 -6.36 0.94
C ARG A 370 -3.37 -6.98 -0.43
N LYS A 371 -3.70 -8.25 -0.56
CA LYS A 371 -3.46 -9.00 -1.80
C LYS A 371 -4.60 -9.96 -2.08
N PHE A 372 -4.85 -10.14 -3.37
CA PHE A 372 -5.74 -11.14 -3.92
C PHE A 372 -4.93 -11.98 -4.89
N ILE A 373 -4.93 -13.29 -4.72
CA ILE A 373 -4.10 -14.20 -5.49
C ILE A 373 -5.00 -15.27 -6.07
N TYR A 374 -5.09 -15.28 -7.40
CA TYR A 374 -5.82 -16.30 -8.12
C TYR A 374 -5.04 -17.61 -8.12
N THR A 375 -5.71 -18.71 -7.80
CA THR A 375 -5.08 -20.02 -7.65
C THR A 375 -5.41 -20.93 -8.84
N ALA A 376 -4.57 -21.94 -9.09
CA ALA A 376 -4.70 -22.84 -10.25
C ALA A 376 -6.03 -23.63 -10.27
N ASP A 377 -6.63 -23.87 -9.10
CA ASP A 377 -7.95 -24.49 -8.93
C ASP A 377 -9.13 -23.53 -9.12
N LYS A 378 -8.88 -22.36 -9.74
CA LYS A 378 -9.85 -21.28 -9.98
C LYS A 378 -10.43 -20.65 -8.71
N GLY A 379 -9.76 -20.85 -7.57
CA GLY A 379 -10.07 -20.18 -6.33
C GLY A 379 -9.35 -18.85 -6.20
N LEU A 380 -9.59 -18.17 -5.08
CA LEU A 380 -8.96 -16.89 -4.74
C LEU A 380 -8.46 -16.93 -3.30
N VAL A 381 -7.17 -16.67 -3.10
CA VAL A 381 -6.63 -16.43 -1.76
C VAL A 381 -6.64 -14.94 -1.48
N VAL A 382 -7.20 -14.58 -0.35
CA VAL A 382 -7.31 -13.21 0.16
C VAL A 382 -6.36 -13.06 1.35
N LEU A 383 -5.49 -12.06 1.28
CA LEU A 383 -4.62 -11.68 2.38
C LEU A 383 -5.04 -10.32 2.91
N ALA A 384 -5.29 -10.23 4.21
CA ALA A 384 -5.63 -9.00 4.89
C ALA A 384 -4.81 -8.85 6.18
N GLU A 385 -4.45 -7.62 6.52
CA GLU A 385 -3.57 -7.30 7.64
C GLU A 385 -4.25 -6.32 8.58
N LYS A 386 -4.15 -6.58 9.90
CA LYS A 386 -4.51 -5.59 10.91
C LYS A 386 -3.55 -4.41 10.78
N TYR A 387 -4.09 -3.20 10.59
CA TYR A 387 -3.28 -2.02 10.32
C TYR A 387 -3.87 -0.80 11.00
N ASP A 388 -3.02 -0.10 11.72
CA ASP A 388 -3.34 1.21 12.30
C ASP A 388 -2.21 2.21 12.05
N SER A 389 -2.55 3.50 12.02
CA SER A 389 -1.57 4.57 11.90
C SER A 389 -2.06 5.83 12.60
N TYR A 390 -1.15 6.48 13.32
CA TYR A 390 -1.44 7.72 14.03
C TYR A 390 -0.21 8.62 14.12
N THR A 391 -0.43 9.90 14.36
CA THR A 391 0.64 10.89 14.57
C THR A 391 0.63 11.37 16.02
N TYR A 392 1.81 11.64 16.56
CA TYR A 392 1.94 12.37 17.80
C TYR A 392 3.10 13.35 17.75
N THR A 393 3.02 14.42 18.55
CA THR A 393 4.05 15.46 18.62
C THR A 393 4.62 15.53 20.02
N THR A 394 5.95 15.48 20.13
CA THR A 394 6.65 15.73 21.38
C THR A 394 7.26 17.13 21.37
N THR A 395 7.19 17.81 22.49
CA THR A 395 7.83 19.12 22.68
C THR A 395 8.81 19.02 23.84
N SER A 396 10.08 19.26 23.54
CA SER A 396 11.13 19.33 24.55
C SER A 396 11.62 20.75 24.72
N TYR A 397 11.84 21.16 25.95
CA TYR A 397 12.42 22.45 26.31
C TYR A 397 13.81 22.22 26.88
N SER A 398 14.83 22.76 26.23
CA SER A 398 16.18 22.79 26.79
C SER A 398 16.46 24.18 27.38
N GLY A 399 16.36 24.30 28.68
CA GLY A 399 16.76 25.52 29.40
C GLY A 399 18.28 25.64 29.37
N SER A 400 18.81 26.78 28.92
CA SER A 400 20.22 27.10 29.15
C SER A 400 20.40 27.59 30.61
N GLY A 401 21.14 26.82 31.39
CA GLY A 401 21.45 27.16 32.79
C GLY A 401 22.48 28.27 32.96
N GLY A 402 22.37 29.39 32.20
CA GLY A 402 23.25 30.53 32.28
C GLY A 402 22.49 31.85 32.19
N PHE A 403 23.00 32.87 32.88
CA PHE A 403 22.45 34.24 32.86
C PHE A 403 22.25 34.74 31.42
N GLY A 404 21.00 34.89 30.98
CA GLY A 404 20.65 35.50 29.69
C GLY A 404 20.45 34.56 28.50
N GLY A 405 20.49 33.24 28.69
CA GLY A 405 20.23 32.29 27.61
C GLY A 405 18.73 32.08 27.35
N MET A 406 18.25 32.38 26.16
CA MET A 406 16.89 31.99 25.71
C MET A 406 16.82 30.46 25.63
N GLY A 407 15.94 29.84 26.41
CA GLY A 407 15.65 28.41 26.30
C GLY A 407 15.14 28.06 24.88
N ARG A 408 15.52 26.90 24.37
CA ARG A 408 15.13 26.42 23.05
C ARG A 408 14.03 25.39 23.19
N THR A 409 12.92 25.61 22.51
CA THR A 409 11.84 24.63 22.39
C THR A 409 12.02 23.85 21.07
N THR A 410 12.06 22.55 21.16
CA THR A 410 12.06 21.67 19.99
C THR A 410 10.77 20.88 19.98
N SER A 411 10.05 20.95 18.87
CA SER A 411 8.85 20.13 18.61
C SER A 411 9.16 19.12 17.52
N THR A 412 8.87 17.86 17.77
CA THR A 412 9.08 16.76 16.82
C THR A 412 7.80 15.98 16.65
N THR A 413 7.34 15.84 15.41
CA THR A 413 6.15 15.06 15.06
C THR A 413 6.58 13.70 14.53
N TYR A 414 5.92 12.68 15.03
CA TYR A 414 6.15 11.28 14.70
C TYR A 414 4.91 10.70 14.03
N GLN A 415 5.11 9.92 12.98
CA GLN A 415 4.12 9.05 12.39
C GLN A 415 4.38 7.62 12.87
N VAL A 416 3.38 6.99 13.46
CA VAL A 416 3.46 5.60 13.92
C VAL A 416 2.61 4.73 13.03
N TYR A 417 3.14 3.55 12.68
CA TYR A 417 2.43 2.49 11.97
C TYR A 417 2.46 1.22 12.80
N GLU A 418 1.32 0.60 12.94
CA GLU A 418 1.16 -0.68 13.58
C GLU A 418 0.59 -1.69 12.60
N CYS A 419 1.36 -2.74 12.29
CA CYS A 419 0.98 -3.84 11.43
C CYS A 419 0.86 -5.11 12.26
N GLY A 420 -0.37 -5.53 12.52
CA GLY A 420 -0.70 -6.68 13.35
C GLY A 420 -0.93 -7.95 12.54
N ASP A 421 -1.82 -8.78 13.04
CA ASP A 421 -2.11 -10.10 12.52
C ASP A 421 -2.42 -10.11 11.03
N LEU A 422 -1.98 -11.18 10.38
CA LEU A 422 -2.25 -11.46 8.99
C LEU A 422 -3.35 -12.51 8.87
N MET A 423 -4.50 -12.09 8.36
CA MET A 423 -5.59 -12.99 7.99
C MET A 423 -5.36 -13.51 6.58
N MET A 424 -5.46 -14.80 6.43
CA MET A 424 -5.36 -15.53 5.17
C MET A 424 -6.64 -16.33 4.98
N SER A 425 -7.29 -16.20 3.84
CA SER A 425 -8.53 -16.93 3.56
C SER A 425 -8.56 -17.37 2.11
N LYS A 426 -9.15 -18.50 1.84
CA LYS A 426 -9.38 -18.99 0.48
C LYS A 426 -10.85 -19.13 0.19
N MET A 427 -11.21 -18.69 -1.00
CA MET A 427 -12.47 -19.02 -1.64
C MET A 427 -12.25 -20.04 -2.75
N ASP A 428 -13.18 -20.98 -2.86
CA ASP A 428 -13.22 -21.94 -3.96
C ASP A 428 -13.73 -21.28 -5.27
N ALA A 429 -13.74 -22.05 -6.33
CA ALA A 429 -14.24 -21.61 -7.64
C ALA A 429 -15.74 -21.24 -7.64
N LYS A 430 -16.50 -21.69 -6.64
CA LYS A 430 -17.92 -21.35 -6.46
C LYS A 430 -18.13 -20.10 -5.60
N GLY A 431 -17.05 -19.57 -5.00
CA GLY A 431 -17.09 -18.41 -4.11
C GLY A 431 -17.22 -18.76 -2.63
N ASN A 432 -17.29 -20.06 -2.25
CA ASN A 432 -17.38 -20.41 -0.83
C ASN A 432 -16.03 -20.29 -0.14
N VAL A 433 -16.04 -19.85 1.12
CA VAL A 433 -14.83 -19.78 1.94
C VAL A 433 -14.44 -21.19 2.38
N SER A 434 -13.37 -21.71 1.77
CA SER A 434 -12.87 -23.07 2.03
C SER A 434 -12.12 -23.14 3.36
N TRP A 435 -11.26 -22.17 3.63
CA TRP A 435 -10.52 -22.07 4.89
C TRP A 435 -10.21 -20.61 5.23
N LEU A 436 -9.98 -20.36 6.53
CA LEU A 436 -9.52 -19.10 7.09
C LEU A 436 -8.46 -19.40 8.13
N GLN A 437 -7.33 -18.71 8.06
CA GLN A 437 -6.20 -18.79 8.98
C GLN A 437 -5.77 -17.40 9.41
N VAL A 438 -5.22 -17.30 10.61
CA VAL A 438 -4.62 -16.07 11.11
C VAL A 438 -3.21 -16.36 11.59
N LEU A 439 -2.23 -15.64 11.05
CA LEU A 439 -0.85 -15.67 11.49
C LEU A 439 -0.63 -14.50 12.46
N PRO A 440 -0.33 -14.77 13.72
CA PRO A 440 -0.06 -13.71 14.70
C PRO A 440 1.21 -12.95 14.35
N LYS A 441 1.12 -11.62 14.37
CA LYS A 441 2.21 -10.71 14.03
C LYS A 441 2.01 -9.39 14.75
N GLN A 442 3.11 -8.78 15.26
CA GLN A 442 3.03 -7.47 15.89
C GLN A 442 4.27 -6.63 15.54
N GLN A 443 4.07 -5.69 14.63
CA GLN A 443 5.12 -4.82 14.12
C GLN A 443 4.73 -3.37 14.41
N ARG A 444 5.70 -2.59 14.88
CA ARG A 444 5.55 -1.14 15.05
C ARG A 444 6.70 -0.43 14.34
N GLU A 445 6.39 0.59 13.58
CA GLU A 445 7.38 1.45 12.93
C GLU A 445 7.06 2.91 13.26
N VAL A 446 8.09 3.66 13.68
CA VAL A 446 7.96 5.07 14.04
C VAL A 446 8.86 5.89 13.13
N MET A 447 8.28 6.89 12.49
CA MET A 447 8.98 7.77 11.55
C MET A 447 8.86 9.20 12.03
N VAL A 448 9.97 9.95 11.96
CA VAL A 448 9.95 11.40 12.21
C VAL A 448 9.45 12.09 10.94
N THR A 449 8.31 12.77 11.02
CA THR A 449 7.73 13.49 9.89
C THR A 449 8.10 14.97 9.88
N ASP A 450 8.32 15.56 11.06
CA ASP A 450 8.67 16.95 11.20
C ASP A 450 9.47 17.20 12.48
N SER A 451 10.47 18.07 12.41
CA SER A 451 11.26 18.49 13.58
C SER A 451 11.58 19.98 13.47
N HIS A 452 10.97 20.77 14.33
CA HIS A 452 11.19 22.21 14.41
C HIS A 452 12.06 22.52 15.63
N SER A 453 13.16 23.25 15.40
CA SER A 453 14.02 23.74 16.47
C SER A 453 14.35 25.22 16.30
N GLY A 454 13.85 26.05 17.21
CA GLY A 454 14.12 27.50 17.24
C GLY A 454 13.04 28.36 16.59
N PRO A 455 13.22 29.70 16.51
CA PRO A 455 12.31 30.57 15.80
C PRO A 455 12.22 30.10 14.34
N SER A 456 11.01 29.84 13.88
CA SER A 456 10.77 29.23 12.57
C SER A 456 11.29 30.13 11.44
N THR A 457 12.40 29.78 10.86
CA THR A 457 12.86 30.37 9.59
C THR A 457 12.17 29.79 8.38
N GLY A 458 11.12 28.98 8.56
CA GLY A 458 10.31 28.43 7.48
C GLY A 458 11.00 27.38 6.60
N ILE A 459 12.22 26.98 6.91
CA ILE A 459 12.96 25.97 6.17
C ILE A 459 13.10 24.73 7.05
N SER A 460 12.25 23.76 6.79
CA SER A 460 12.40 22.42 7.37
C SER A 460 13.37 21.63 6.50
N PHE A 461 14.55 21.34 7.02
CA PHE A 461 15.48 20.42 6.37
C PHE A 461 15.13 19.01 6.81
N TYR A 462 14.54 18.23 5.93
CA TYR A 462 14.39 16.79 6.13
C TYR A 462 15.76 16.16 6.10
N SER A 463 16.26 15.80 7.27
CA SER A 463 17.57 15.16 7.42
C SER A 463 17.52 13.64 7.30
N ASN A 464 16.32 13.05 7.33
CA ASN A 464 16.14 11.62 7.36
C ASN A 464 15.62 11.10 6.02
N PHE A 465 16.25 10.05 5.54
CA PHE A 465 15.74 9.20 4.49
C PHE A 465 14.35 8.67 4.90
N PHE A 466 13.37 8.78 4.00
CA PHE A 466 11.97 8.49 4.27
C PHE A 466 11.28 9.39 5.33
N ALA A 467 11.83 10.55 5.63
CA ALA A 467 11.15 11.53 6.44
C ALA A 467 10.23 12.38 5.58
N GLY A 468 9.00 12.07 5.53
CA GLY A 468 8.01 12.92 4.87
C GLY A 468 6.76 12.15 4.47
N GLY A 469 5.68 12.38 5.18
CA GLY A 469 4.31 12.34 4.73
C GLY A 469 3.78 11.10 4.03
N TYR A 470 4.41 9.93 4.17
CA TYR A 470 3.91 8.72 3.54
C TYR A 470 2.85 8.05 4.39
N ASN A 471 1.80 7.62 3.74
CA ASN A 471 0.70 6.88 4.37
C ASN A 471 1.06 5.43 4.73
N TRP A 472 2.37 5.04 4.67
CA TRP A 472 2.75 3.64 4.75
C TRP A 472 4.13 3.41 5.40
N PRO A 473 4.30 2.32 6.20
CA PRO A 473 5.59 1.94 6.76
C PRO A 473 6.53 1.35 5.70
N PHE A 474 7.83 1.36 5.98
CA PHE A 474 8.87 0.77 5.14
C PHE A 474 9.24 -0.66 5.56
N TYR A 475 9.50 -0.87 6.83
CA TYR A 475 9.95 -2.15 7.38
C TYR A 475 8.79 -3.03 7.85
N ALA A 476 7.70 -2.41 8.32
CA ALA A 476 6.49 -3.10 8.74
C ALA A 476 5.60 -3.49 7.55
N GLY A 477 4.73 -4.47 7.76
CA GLY A 477 3.92 -5.09 6.73
C GLY A 477 4.64 -6.30 6.10
N PHE A 478 4.20 -6.70 4.91
CA PHE A 478 4.70 -7.89 4.24
C PHE A 478 4.73 -7.74 2.73
N GLY A 479 5.60 -8.52 2.09
CA GLY A 479 5.61 -8.79 0.66
C GLY A 479 5.04 -10.16 0.34
N VAL A 480 4.66 -10.39 -0.93
CA VAL A 480 4.10 -11.68 -1.37
C VAL A 480 4.74 -12.09 -2.67
N LEU A 481 5.27 -13.31 -2.71
CA LEU A 481 5.73 -13.99 -3.92
C LEU A 481 4.84 -15.21 -4.17
N PRO A 482 3.89 -15.13 -5.11
CA PRO A 482 3.14 -16.30 -5.55
C PRO A 482 4.09 -17.31 -6.22
N GLY A 483 4.08 -18.53 -5.74
CA GLY A 483 4.83 -19.64 -6.32
C GLY A 483 3.90 -20.68 -6.95
N ASN A 484 4.47 -21.69 -7.60
CA ASN A 484 3.68 -22.73 -8.28
C ASN A 484 2.89 -23.61 -7.30
N LYS A 485 3.44 -23.86 -6.11
CA LYS A 485 2.82 -24.73 -5.08
C LYS A 485 2.34 -23.94 -3.88
N ASN A 486 3.08 -22.92 -3.48
CA ASN A 486 2.83 -22.15 -2.27
C ASN A 486 2.73 -20.65 -2.59
N ILE A 487 1.99 -19.95 -1.76
CA ILE A 487 2.04 -18.49 -1.68
C ILE A 487 3.05 -18.16 -0.59
N ASN A 488 4.09 -17.43 -0.95
CA ASN A 488 5.17 -17.09 -0.04
C ASN A 488 4.99 -15.67 0.49
N ILE A 489 4.82 -15.54 1.79
CA ILE A 489 4.60 -14.28 2.48
C ILE A 489 5.90 -13.93 3.21
N ILE A 490 6.48 -12.78 2.89
CA ILE A 490 7.80 -12.36 3.36
C ILE A 490 7.62 -11.15 4.28
N PHE A 491 8.14 -11.21 5.50
CA PHE A 491 8.04 -10.11 6.47
C PHE A 491 9.13 -10.18 7.54
N ASN A 492 9.39 -9.04 8.17
CA ASN A 492 10.28 -8.98 9.32
C ASN A 492 9.55 -9.38 10.59
N ASP A 493 10.21 -10.14 11.47
CA ASP A 493 9.66 -10.42 12.79
C ASP A 493 10.76 -10.61 13.85
N HIS A 494 10.34 -10.49 15.11
CA HIS A 494 11.23 -10.71 16.24
C HIS A 494 11.72 -12.16 16.27
N LYS A 495 13.01 -12.39 16.54
CA LYS A 495 13.64 -13.73 16.57
C LYS A 495 12.90 -14.72 17.48
N LYS A 496 12.34 -14.25 18.60
CA LYS A 496 11.57 -15.08 19.54
C LYS A 496 10.17 -15.47 19.03
N ASN A 497 9.70 -14.89 17.92
CA ASN A 497 8.41 -15.24 17.31
C ASN A 497 8.51 -16.35 16.26
N GLU A 498 9.69 -16.97 16.09
CA GLU A 498 9.91 -17.99 15.07
C GLU A 498 8.86 -19.12 15.10
N ASN A 499 8.51 -19.58 16.29
CA ASN A 499 7.53 -20.64 16.52
C ASN A 499 6.11 -20.15 16.85
N VAL A 500 5.84 -18.85 16.68
CA VAL A 500 4.50 -18.29 16.86
C VAL A 500 3.73 -18.46 15.56
N LEU A 501 2.86 -19.45 15.53
CA LEU A 501 2.08 -19.84 14.34
C LEU A 501 0.57 -19.82 14.58
N GLN A 502 0.11 -19.74 15.82
CA GLN A 502 -1.31 -19.85 16.15
C GLN A 502 -1.75 -18.69 17.05
N LEU A 503 -2.99 -18.26 16.89
CA LEU A 503 -3.62 -17.30 17.78
C LEU A 503 -3.58 -17.77 19.23
N GLY A 504 -3.47 -16.82 20.16
CA GLY A 504 -3.31 -17.08 21.58
C GLY A 504 -1.87 -17.37 22.02
N GLN A 505 -0.92 -17.51 21.10
CA GLN A 505 0.51 -17.53 21.45
C GLN A 505 1.03 -16.11 21.69
N LYS A 506 1.91 -15.96 22.68
CA LYS A 506 2.51 -14.65 22.99
C LYS A 506 3.39 -14.16 21.85
N VAL A 507 3.05 -13.00 21.27
CA VAL A 507 3.81 -12.32 20.21
C VAL A 507 4.69 -11.25 20.83
N ARG A 508 5.96 -11.22 20.43
CA ARG A 508 6.89 -10.13 20.78
C ARG A 508 6.80 -9.02 19.73
N LYS A 509 6.51 -7.82 20.18
CA LYS A 509 6.46 -6.60 19.34
C LYS A 509 7.85 -6.24 18.82
N ILE A 510 7.91 -5.75 17.57
CA ILE A 510 9.13 -5.21 16.99
C ILE A 510 9.16 -3.70 17.18
N ASN A 511 10.26 -3.21 17.75
CA ASN A 511 10.54 -1.78 17.86
C ASN A 511 11.80 -1.37 17.05
N TYR A 512 12.69 -2.34 16.77
CA TYR A 512 13.92 -2.09 16.02
C TYR A 512 14.20 -3.21 15.01
N TYR A 513 14.04 -2.90 13.74
CA TYR A 513 14.08 -3.89 12.65
C TYR A 513 15.46 -4.45 12.36
N GLY A 514 16.53 -3.69 12.56
CA GLY A 514 17.91 -4.17 12.35
C GLY A 514 18.32 -5.35 13.24
N LYS A 515 17.56 -5.67 14.31
CA LYS A 515 17.80 -6.84 15.17
C LYS A 515 16.82 -8.00 14.95
N THR A 516 15.98 -7.91 13.93
CA THR A 516 14.99 -8.93 13.59
C THR A 516 15.51 -9.92 12.57
N ASN A 517 14.72 -10.96 12.30
CA ASN A 517 14.92 -11.81 11.13
C ASN A 517 13.87 -11.45 10.07
N CYS A 518 14.25 -11.60 8.80
CA CYS A 518 13.31 -11.68 7.71
C CYS A 518 12.87 -13.14 7.55
N TYR A 519 11.55 -13.37 7.55
CA TYR A 519 10.95 -14.69 7.47
C TYR A 519 10.20 -14.86 6.16
N VAL A 520 10.08 -16.11 5.73
CA VAL A 520 9.10 -16.53 4.72
C VAL A 520 8.11 -17.48 5.36
N VAL A 521 6.84 -17.23 5.08
CA VAL A 521 5.73 -18.15 5.37
C VAL A 521 5.28 -18.75 4.06
N ALA A 522 5.46 -20.07 3.92
CA ALA A 522 5.01 -20.84 2.77
C ALA A 522 3.60 -21.36 3.05
N LEU A 523 2.61 -20.74 2.43
CA LEU A 523 1.19 -21.04 2.56
C LEU A 523 0.77 -21.97 1.41
N ASP A 524 0.29 -23.16 1.74
CA ASP A 524 -0.40 -24.03 0.78
C ASP A 524 -1.79 -23.45 0.47
N PRO A 525 -2.03 -22.99 -0.76
CA PRO A 525 -3.30 -22.36 -1.11
C PRO A 525 -4.47 -23.34 -1.13
N ILE A 526 -4.24 -24.65 -1.15
CA ILE A 526 -5.32 -25.65 -1.19
C ILE A 526 -5.79 -25.97 0.22
N THR A 527 -4.86 -26.24 1.13
CA THR A 527 -5.19 -26.70 2.48
C THR A 527 -5.22 -25.60 3.54
N GLY A 528 -4.64 -24.43 3.25
CA GLY A 528 -4.46 -23.36 4.22
C GLY A 528 -3.36 -23.62 5.26
N LYS A 529 -2.67 -24.77 5.17
CA LYS A 529 -1.53 -25.06 6.04
C LYS A 529 -0.35 -24.20 5.64
N TYR A 530 0.43 -23.79 6.61
CA TYR A 530 1.63 -23.01 6.35
C TYR A 530 2.78 -23.40 7.27
N THR A 531 3.97 -23.12 6.78
CA THR A 531 5.22 -23.27 7.52
C THR A 531 5.95 -21.93 7.51
N ARG A 532 6.77 -21.69 8.52
CA ARG A 532 7.56 -20.49 8.66
C ARG A 532 9.04 -20.86 8.74
N SER A 533 9.89 -20.14 8.00
CA SER A 533 11.33 -20.30 8.03
C SER A 533 12.05 -18.96 7.93
N VAL A 534 13.27 -18.88 8.46
CA VAL A 534 14.12 -17.71 8.37
C VAL A 534 14.71 -17.64 6.96
N LEU A 535 14.61 -16.47 6.31
CA LEU A 535 15.34 -16.18 5.08
C LEU A 535 16.76 -15.68 5.38
N PHE A 536 16.88 -14.71 6.29
CA PHE A 536 18.15 -14.14 6.76
C PHE A 536 17.92 -13.31 8.02
N ALA A 537 19.00 -12.98 8.70
CA ALA A 537 18.97 -12.06 9.82
C ALA A 537 19.28 -10.63 9.35
N ASN A 538 18.46 -9.65 9.74
CA ASN A 538 18.62 -8.24 9.35
C ASN A 538 19.89 -7.56 9.91
N ASN A 539 20.57 -8.18 10.87
CA ASN A 539 21.85 -7.67 11.37
C ASN A 539 23.05 -8.09 10.49
N ASP A 540 22.87 -9.03 9.58
CA ASP A 540 23.94 -9.56 8.72
C ASP A 540 23.92 -8.95 7.31
N VAL A 541 22.78 -8.32 6.95
CA VAL A 541 22.52 -7.71 5.63
C VAL A 541 21.75 -6.39 5.83
N PRO A 542 21.57 -5.58 4.79
CA PRO A 542 20.70 -4.40 4.87
C PRO A 542 19.30 -4.77 5.36
N THR A 543 18.78 -3.99 6.33
CA THR A 543 17.46 -4.26 6.93
C THR A 543 16.37 -4.28 5.87
N ALA A 544 15.72 -5.40 5.73
CA ALA A 544 14.75 -5.68 4.68
C ALA A 544 13.48 -4.82 4.78
N MET A 545 12.95 -4.43 3.62
CA MET A 545 11.67 -3.72 3.46
C MET A 545 10.70 -4.56 2.60
N PRO A 546 10.16 -5.67 3.11
CA PRO A 546 9.40 -6.64 2.30
C PRO A 546 8.18 -6.06 1.63
N ARG A 547 7.53 -5.09 2.27
CA ARG A 547 6.36 -4.42 1.73
C ARG A 547 6.63 -3.65 0.45
N LEU A 548 7.82 -3.06 0.31
CA LEU A 548 8.26 -2.35 -0.90
C LEU A 548 8.77 -3.31 -1.98
N GLY A 549 8.63 -4.60 -1.77
CA GLY A 549 9.05 -5.61 -2.74
C GLY A 549 8.09 -5.72 -3.91
N SER A 550 8.65 -5.97 -5.09
CA SER A 550 7.94 -6.18 -6.35
C SER A 550 8.18 -7.58 -6.88
N VAL A 551 7.11 -8.21 -7.37
CA VAL A 551 7.19 -9.51 -8.06
C VAL A 551 7.37 -9.26 -9.55
N LEU A 552 8.45 -9.76 -10.11
CA LEU A 552 8.76 -9.64 -11.53
C LEU A 552 9.14 -11.02 -12.06
N GLY A 553 8.27 -11.59 -12.86
CA GLY A 553 8.34 -13.00 -13.22
C GLY A 553 8.14 -13.90 -12.00
N ASN A 554 9.08 -14.81 -11.75
CA ASN A 554 9.08 -15.72 -10.60
C ASN A 554 10.03 -15.27 -9.47
N GLU A 555 10.44 -14.02 -9.49
CA GLU A 555 11.40 -13.46 -8.54
C GLU A 555 10.75 -12.32 -7.75
N PHE A 556 11.17 -12.18 -6.51
CA PHE A 556 10.79 -11.08 -5.63
C PHE A 556 11.99 -10.17 -5.41
N TYR A 557 11.85 -8.92 -5.83
CA TYR A 557 12.86 -7.88 -5.63
C TYR A 557 12.47 -7.02 -4.45
N MET A 558 13.39 -6.86 -3.52
CA MET A 558 13.13 -6.20 -2.24
C MET A 558 14.24 -5.20 -1.91
N THR A 559 13.83 -4.05 -1.46
CA THR A 559 14.75 -3.03 -0.95
C THR A 559 15.23 -3.39 0.46
N GLY A 560 16.46 -3.09 0.77
CA GLY A 560 17.01 -3.11 2.11
C GLY A 560 17.85 -1.86 2.39
N LYS A 561 17.82 -1.39 3.64
CA LYS A 561 18.54 -0.20 4.09
C LYS A 561 19.57 -0.56 5.14
N GLU A 562 20.79 -0.08 4.99
CA GLU A 562 21.81 -0.18 6.03
C GLU A 562 21.65 0.96 7.04
N ASP A 563 21.41 0.60 8.30
CA ASP A 563 21.35 1.56 9.40
C ASP A 563 22.77 1.86 9.90
N ARG A 564 23.33 2.99 9.45
CA ARG A 564 24.61 3.51 9.95
C ARG A 564 24.38 4.72 10.84
N MET A 565 25.03 4.75 12.00
CA MET A 565 24.98 5.93 12.89
C MET A 565 25.60 7.19 12.27
N LEU A 566 26.55 7.03 11.34
CA LEU A 566 27.27 8.12 10.69
C LEU A 566 27.46 7.82 9.21
N GLY A 567 27.16 8.80 8.35
CA GLY A 567 27.38 8.69 6.90
C GLY A 567 26.11 8.81 6.06
N LYS A 568 26.24 8.62 4.73
CA LYS A 568 25.08 8.59 3.81
C LYS A 568 24.39 7.23 3.95
N THR A 569 23.08 7.25 3.97
CA THR A 569 22.26 6.04 3.90
C THR A 569 22.62 5.24 2.65
N LYS A 570 22.89 3.97 2.83
CA LYS A 570 23.13 3.01 1.77
C LYS A 570 21.96 2.07 1.65
N ILE A 571 21.62 1.77 0.42
CA ILE A 571 20.53 0.88 0.03
C ILE A 571 21.10 -0.24 -0.82
N ALA A 572 20.53 -1.41 -0.70
CA ALA A 572 20.74 -2.51 -1.62
C ALA A 572 19.42 -3.13 -2.03
N ILE A 573 19.40 -3.78 -3.18
CA ILE A 573 18.27 -4.58 -3.64
C ILE A 573 18.61 -6.05 -3.43
N ALA A 574 17.69 -6.79 -2.82
CA ALA A 574 17.73 -8.24 -2.76
C ALA A 574 16.85 -8.84 -3.84
N LYS A 575 17.33 -9.92 -4.45
CA LYS A 575 16.56 -10.80 -5.33
C LYS A 575 16.30 -12.11 -4.61
N ILE A 576 15.05 -12.50 -4.49
CA ILE A 576 14.62 -13.72 -3.81
C ILE A 576 13.94 -14.63 -4.83
N SER A 577 14.46 -15.84 -4.98
CA SER A 577 13.86 -16.92 -5.77
C SER A 577 13.54 -18.08 -4.84
N LEU A 578 12.32 -18.58 -4.88
CA LEU A 578 11.88 -19.73 -4.08
C LEU A 578 11.63 -20.91 -5.02
N LYS A 579 12.26 -22.05 -4.76
CA LYS A 579 12.17 -23.28 -5.55
C LYS A 579 11.09 -24.20 -5.02
#